data_0b39c425cf6724b15665a978318a9847
#
_entry.id   0b39c425cf6724b15665a978318a9847
#
_cell.length_a   1.000
_cell.length_b   1.000
_cell.length_c   1.000
_cell.angle_alpha   90.00
_cell.angle_beta   90.00
_cell.angle_gamma   90.00
#
_symmetry.space_group_name_H-M   'P 1'
#
loop_
_entity.id
_entity.type
_entity.pdbx_description
1 polymer ?
#
loop_
_entity_poly.entity_id
_entity_poly.type
_entity_poly.pdbx_seq_one_letter_code
_entity_poly.pdbx_strand_id
1 'polypeptide(L)'
;VSGEVVMATGWNGRFFNAEIGEGAPIKQVWDAQGLDYEYFVQVKGGPNDANGMAKKALAMMTSAEMLAGSAKYIAYAPWRKSSISIMEKGEPWYKDGKTNMVPQMPTAPANTKNYFLVDPIFWADNGTELGEKWEAMKAGL
;
A
#
# COMPACT_ATOMS: atom_id res chain seq x y z
N VAL A 1 -19.71 5.19 5.43
CA VAL A 1 -19.40 5.80 6.73
C VAL A 1 -20.72 5.98 7.47
N SER A 2 -21.20 4.88 8.08
CA SER A 2 -22.49 4.83 8.76
C SER A 2 -22.47 5.47 10.17
N GLY A 3 -21.28 5.65 10.75
CA GLY A 3 -21.14 6.10 12.14
C GLY A 3 -21.22 5.00 13.21
N GLU A 4 -21.33 3.73 12.79
CA GLU A 4 -21.40 2.58 13.70
C GLU A 4 -20.08 2.33 14.45
N VAL A 5 -18.96 2.70 13.85
CA VAL A 5 -17.65 2.56 14.46
C VAL A 5 -16.88 3.87 14.40
N VAL A 6 -16.09 4.15 15.44
CA VAL A 6 -15.23 5.35 15.51
C VAL A 6 -13.83 5.11 14.92
N MET A 7 -13.40 3.85 14.82
CA MET A 7 -12.12 3.45 14.23
C MET A 7 -12.28 2.17 13.43
N ALA A 8 -11.54 2.07 12.33
CA ALA A 8 -11.48 0.89 11.49
C ALA A 8 -10.06 0.70 10.96
N THR A 9 -9.67 -0.55 10.70
CA THR A 9 -8.42 -0.89 10.03
C THR A 9 -8.70 -1.28 8.58
N GLY A 10 -7.72 -1.09 7.71
CA GLY A 10 -7.82 -1.48 6.30
C GLY A 10 -6.65 -0.94 5.47
N TRP A 11 -6.71 -1.18 4.17
CA TRP A 11 -5.70 -0.72 3.24
C TRP A 11 -5.75 0.80 3.05
N ASN A 12 -4.63 1.47 3.25
CA ASN A 12 -4.54 2.92 3.22
C ASN A 12 -5.03 3.54 1.90
N GLY A 13 -4.80 2.91 0.75
CA GLY A 13 -5.29 3.43 -0.54
C GLY A 13 -6.81 3.47 -0.64
N ARG A 14 -7.53 2.59 0.05
CA ARG A 14 -9.00 2.62 0.15
C ARG A 14 -9.48 3.77 1.03
N PHE A 15 -8.82 3.99 2.16
CA PHE A 15 -9.12 5.14 3.03
C PHE A 15 -8.77 6.46 2.37
N PHE A 16 -7.64 6.53 1.64
CA PHE A 16 -7.29 7.69 0.83
C PHE A 16 -8.40 8.03 -0.17
N ASN A 17 -8.89 7.04 -0.90
CA ASN A 17 -9.98 7.29 -1.85
C ASN A 17 -11.25 7.79 -1.15
N ALA A 18 -11.63 7.19 -0.04
CA ALA A 18 -12.79 7.63 0.72
C ALA A 18 -12.61 9.05 1.27
N GLU A 19 -11.46 9.37 1.89
CA GLU A 19 -11.17 10.69 2.47
C GLU A 19 -11.04 11.76 1.39
N ILE A 20 -10.10 11.58 0.46
CA ILE A 20 -9.70 12.60 -0.51
C ILE A 20 -10.53 12.50 -1.79
N GLY A 21 -10.84 11.29 -2.24
CA GLY A 21 -11.58 11.07 -3.48
C GLY A 21 -13.07 11.33 -3.37
N GLU A 22 -13.67 10.97 -2.24
CA GLU A 22 -15.13 11.01 -2.03
C GLU A 22 -15.54 12.03 -0.95
N GLY A 23 -14.57 12.62 -0.24
CA GLY A 23 -14.85 13.60 0.82
C GLY A 23 -15.50 13.00 2.07
N ALA A 24 -15.30 11.71 2.33
CA ALA A 24 -15.83 11.06 3.52
C ALA A 24 -15.21 11.67 4.79
N PRO A 25 -15.98 11.83 5.88
CA PRO A 25 -15.52 12.43 7.13
C PRO A 25 -14.68 11.45 7.95
N ILE A 26 -13.60 10.96 7.37
CA ILE A 26 -12.62 10.06 7.97
C ILE A 26 -11.24 10.66 7.91
N LYS A 27 -10.34 10.17 8.77
CA LYS A 27 -8.93 10.56 8.78
C LYS A 27 -8.04 9.36 8.95
N GLN A 28 -7.00 9.27 8.13
CA GLN A 28 -5.99 8.24 8.29
C GLN A 28 -5.09 8.56 9.48
N VAL A 29 -4.88 7.55 10.34
CA VAL A 29 -3.94 7.59 11.46
C VAL A 29 -2.81 6.63 11.14
N TRP A 30 -1.58 7.13 11.12
CA TRP A 30 -0.39 6.39 10.73
C TRP A 30 0.35 5.76 11.92
N ASP A 31 0.00 6.15 13.14
CA ASP A 31 0.62 5.59 14.34
C ASP A 31 0.26 4.13 14.49
N ALA A 32 1.25 3.29 14.75
CA ALA A 32 1.14 1.84 14.84
C ALA A 32 0.64 1.16 13.54
N GLN A 33 0.91 1.74 12.37
CA GLN A 33 0.55 1.12 11.09
C GLN A 33 1.30 -0.20 10.87
N GLY A 34 0.63 -1.18 10.26
CA GLY A 34 1.27 -2.37 9.70
C GLY A 34 1.73 -2.11 8.27
N LEU A 35 3.01 -2.29 7.99
CA LEU A 35 3.55 -2.27 6.64
C LEU A 35 3.69 -3.70 6.12
N ASP A 36 3.12 -3.94 4.95
CA ASP A 36 3.21 -5.21 4.25
C ASP A 36 3.99 -5.05 2.95
N TYR A 37 4.61 -6.12 2.47
CA TYR A 37 5.40 -6.15 1.24
C TYR A 37 4.57 -6.71 0.09
N GLU A 38 4.52 -5.97 -0.98
CA GLU A 38 3.97 -6.42 -2.25
C GLU A 38 5.10 -6.70 -3.24
N TYR A 39 5.01 -7.79 -3.99
CA TYR A 39 6.09 -8.27 -4.83
C TYR A 39 5.67 -8.34 -6.29
N PHE A 40 6.53 -7.81 -7.18
CA PHE A 40 6.51 -8.20 -8.58
C PHE A 40 7.31 -9.49 -8.73
N VAL A 41 6.72 -10.50 -9.33
CA VAL A 41 7.38 -11.79 -9.53
C VAL A 41 7.44 -12.17 -11.01
N GLN A 42 8.50 -12.85 -11.40
CA GLN A 42 8.63 -13.47 -12.70
C GLN A 42 8.25 -14.95 -12.59
N VAL A 43 7.28 -15.38 -13.39
CA VAL A 43 6.89 -16.79 -13.47
C VAL A 43 7.95 -17.53 -14.30
N LYS A 44 8.64 -18.47 -13.68
CA LYS A 44 9.65 -19.31 -14.32
C LYS A 44 9.01 -20.20 -15.39
N GLY A 45 9.68 -20.33 -16.53
CA GLY A 45 9.21 -21.19 -17.63
C GLY A 45 8.12 -20.56 -18.50
N GLY A 46 7.77 -19.30 -18.27
CA GLY A 46 6.87 -18.56 -19.16
C GLY A 46 7.50 -18.23 -20.52
N PRO A 47 6.69 -17.91 -21.54
CA PRO A 47 7.20 -17.69 -22.92
C PRO A 47 8.21 -16.55 -23.05
N ASN A 48 8.21 -15.58 -22.12
CA ASN A 48 9.12 -14.45 -22.10
C ASN A 48 10.28 -14.59 -21.10
N ASP A 49 10.40 -15.74 -20.44
CA ASP A 49 11.48 -16.01 -19.49
C ASP A 49 12.81 -16.23 -20.23
N ALA A 50 12.81 -17.13 -21.20
CA ALA A 50 14.02 -17.51 -21.95
C ALA A 50 14.64 -16.37 -22.76
N ASN A 51 13.82 -15.45 -23.30
CA ASN A 51 14.29 -14.30 -24.09
C ASN A 51 14.62 -13.06 -23.23
N GLY A 52 14.46 -13.14 -21.92
CA GLY A 52 14.75 -12.07 -20.97
C GLY A 52 13.77 -10.88 -21.00
N MET A 53 12.67 -10.95 -21.74
CA MET A 53 11.70 -9.87 -21.84
C MET A 53 10.95 -9.65 -20.53
N ALA A 54 10.59 -10.71 -19.80
CA ALA A 54 9.98 -10.61 -18.49
C ALA A 54 10.87 -9.85 -17.50
N LYS A 55 12.18 -10.13 -17.49
CA LYS A 55 13.15 -9.42 -16.65
C LYS A 55 13.28 -7.94 -17.03
N LYS A 56 13.28 -7.61 -18.34
CA LYS A 56 13.28 -6.22 -18.80
C LYS A 56 12.02 -5.46 -18.37
N ALA A 57 10.87 -6.10 -18.52
CA ALA A 57 9.58 -5.53 -18.06
C ALA A 57 9.60 -5.26 -16.55
N LEU A 58 10.04 -6.23 -15.74
CA LEU A 58 10.20 -6.05 -14.30
C LEU A 58 11.12 -4.88 -13.95
N ALA A 59 12.28 -4.80 -14.59
CA ALA A 59 13.23 -3.71 -14.36
C ALA A 59 12.62 -2.33 -14.68
N MET A 60 11.84 -2.24 -15.76
CA MET A 60 11.12 -1.02 -16.13
C MET A 60 10.02 -0.69 -15.10
N MET A 61 9.15 -1.65 -14.77
CA MET A 61 8.04 -1.46 -13.85
C MET A 61 8.50 -1.07 -12.44
N THR A 62 9.69 -1.55 -12.02
CA THR A 62 10.27 -1.24 -10.73
C THR A 62 11.30 -0.11 -10.78
N SER A 63 11.40 0.63 -11.89
CA SER A 63 12.24 1.84 -11.95
C SER A 63 11.72 2.92 -10.98
N ALA A 64 12.60 3.84 -10.60
CA ALA A 64 12.23 4.91 -9.68
C ALA A 64 11.10 5.79 -10.23
N GLU A 65 11.16 6.09 -11.53
CA GLU A 65 10.19 6.92 -12.24
C GLU A 65 8.82 6.25 -12.34
N MET A 66 8.78 4.96 -12.70
CA MET A 66 7.52 4.23 -12.84
C MET A 66 6.82 4.06 -11.50
N LEU A 67 7.57 3.72 -10.45
CA LEU A 67 7.01 3.59 -9.11
C LEU A 67 6.55 4.95 -8.55
N ALA A 68 7.28 6.03 -8.79
CA ALA A 68 6.84 7.37 -8.42
C ALA A 68 5.59 7.79 -9.21
N GLY A 69 5.55 7.47 -10.50
CA GLY A 69 4.41 7.78 -11.37
C GLY A 69 3.11 7.11 -10.92
N SER A 70 3.18 5.91 -10.33
CA SER A 70 1.99 5.21 -9.81
C SER A 70 1.30 6.00 -8.68
N ALA A 71 2.05 6.79 -7.93
CA ALA A 71 1.51 7.62 -6.86
C ALA A 71 0.50 8.68 -7.33
N LYS A 72 0.53 9.06 -8.61
CA LYS A 72 -0.47 9.95 -9.21
C LYS A 72 -1.87 9.34 -9.26
N TYR A 73 -1.96 8.02 -9.16
CA TYR A 73 -3.19 7.26 -9.36
C TYR A 73 -3.68 6.57 -8.10
N ILE A 74 -2.77 6.21 -7.20
CA ILE A 74 -3.10 5.46 -5.98
C ILE A 74 -2.11 5.79 -4.85
N ALA A 75 -2.60 5.82 -3.62
CA ALA A 75 -1.81 6.14 -2.43
C ALA A 75 -1.04 4.94 -1.86
N TYR A 76 -0.62 4.00 -2.69
CA TYR A 76 0.29 2.93 -2.28
C TYR A 76 1.73 3.33 -2.54
N ALA A 77 2.55 3.21 -1.50
CA ALA A 77 3.89 3.76 -1.56
C ALA A 77 4.86 2.90 -2.37
N PRO A 78 5.74 3.54 -3.15
CA PRO A 78 6.91 2.86 -3.63
C PRO A 78 7.88 2.57 -2.46
N TRP A 79 8.47 1.38 -2.44
CA TRP A 79 9.53 1.01 -1.49
C TRP A 79 10.90 1.59 -1.84
N ARG A 80 11.04 2.12 -3.02
CA ARG A 80 12.29 2.67 -3.51
C ARG A 80 12.48 4.10 -3.00
N LYS A 81 13.50 4.36 -2.20
CA LYS A 81 13.81 5.71 -1.67
C LYS A 81 13.98 6.75 -2.79
N SER A 82 14.58 6.37 -3.93
CA SER A 82 14.70 7.24 -5.09
C SER A 82 13.35 7.63 -5.68
N SER A 83 12.32 6.81 -5.57
CA SER A 83 10.96 7.16 -5.99
C SER A 83 10.33 8.21 -5.06
N ILE A 84 10.56 8.11 -3.75
CA ILE A 84 10.11 9.12 -2.79
C ILE A 84 10.72 10.48 -3.14
N SER A 85 12.01 10.54 -3.43
CA SER A 85 12.69 11.80 -3.82
C SER A 85 12.15 12.40 -5.13
N ILE A 86 11.61 11.58 -6.03
CA ILE A 86 10.90 12.08 -7.22
C ILE A 86 9.54 12.67 -6.82
N MET A 87 8.79 11.98 -5.95
CA MET A 87 7.48 12.43 -5.46
C MET A 87 7.57 13.72 -4.64
N GLU A 88 8.65 13.93 -3.90
CA GLU A 88 8.92 15.16 -3.13
C GLU A 88 8.99 16.42 -4.00
N LYS A 89 9.13 16.27 -5.31
CA LYS A 89 9.06 17.37 -6.27
C LYS A 89 7.63 17.90 -6.53
N GLY A 90 6.62 17.34 -5.83
CA GLY A 90 5.27 17.87 -5.83
C GLY A 90 4.36 17.33 -6.92
N GLU A 91 4.54 16.09 -7.32
CA GLU A 91 3.62 15.41 -8.24
C GLU A 91 2.23 15.23 -7.61
N PRO A 92 1.18 15.94 -8.13
CA PRO A 92 -0.16 15.85 -7.55
C PRO A 92 -0.88 14.56 -7.95
N TRP A 93 -1.92 14.23 -7.19
CA TRP A 93 -2.84 13.17 -7.55
C TRP A 93 -3.60 13.53 -8.83
N TYR A 94 -3.62 12.60 -9.81
CA TYR A 94 -4.16 12.90 -11.13
C TYR A 94 -5.65 13.29 -11.12
N LYS A 95 -6.41 12.76 -10.13
CA LYS A 95 -7.86 12.94 -10.08
C LYS A 95 -8.27 14.36 -9.68
N ASP A 96 -7.48 15.04 -8.85
CA ASP A 96 -7.77 16.42 -8.43
C ASP A 96 -6.71 17.44 -8.88
N GLY A 97 -5.57 16.97 -9.36
CA GLY A 97 -4.48 17.79 -9.88
C GLY A 97 -3.80 18.71 -8.86
N LYS A 98 -4.04 18.52 -7.56
CA LYS A 98 -3.54 19.41 -6.50
C LYS A 98 -3.07 18.71 -5.24
N THR A 99 -3.62 17.54 -4.87
CA THR A 99 -3.26 16.85 -3.64
C THR A 99 -1.81 16.39 -3.68
N ASN A 100 -1.00 16.86 -2.72
CA ASN A 100 0.35 16.36 -2.53
C ASN A 100 0.29 14.90 -2.06
N MET A 101 0.91 13.99 -2.82
CA MET A 101 0.85 12.56 -2.54
C MET A 101 1.81 12.09 -1.46
N VAL A 102 2.91 12.81 -1.19
CA VAL A 102 3.91 12.37 -0.22
C VAL A 102 3.34 12.16 1.19
N PRO A 103 2.56 13.09 1.77
CA PRO A 103 1.94 12.87 3.08
C PRO A 103 0.94 11.72 3.12
N GLN A 104 0.45 11.28 1.97
CA GLN A 104 -0.54 10.22 1.84
C GLN A 104 0.09 8.82 1.72
N MET A 105 1.42 8.75 1.69
CA MET A 105 2.14 7.49 1.53
C MET A 105 2.47 6.85 2.88
N PRO A 106 2.22 5.54 3.06
CA PRO A 106 2.55 4.84 4.30
C PRO A 106 4.05 4.85 4.60
N THR A 107 4.90 4.96 3.57
CA THR A 107 6.37 5.01 3.71
C THR A 107 6.94 6.43 3.79
N ALA A 108 6.11 7.47 3.83
CA ALA A 108 6.60 8.83 4.04
C ALA A 108 7.33 8.95 5.40
N PRO A 109 8.43 9.71 5.48
CA PRO A 109 9.20 9.81 6.73
C PRO A 109 8.36 10.24 7.95
N ALA A 110 7.37 11.09 7.75
CA ALA A 110 6.47 11.53 8.81
C ALA A 110 5.56 10.40 9.32
N ASN A 111 5.23 9.43 8.47
CA ASN A 111 4.29 8.35 8.74
C ASN A 111 4.98 7.08 9.27
N THR A 112 6.31 6.99 9.17
CA THR A 112 7.09 5.82 9.60
C THR A 112 7.77 6.00 10.95
N LYS A 113 7.19 6.79 11.85
CA LYS A 113 7.74 7.01 13.20
C LYS A 113 7.45 5.82 14.12
N ASN A 114 6.29 5.22 13.98
CA ASN A 114 5.84 4.07 14.75
C ASN A 114 5.09 3.12 13.82
N TYR A 115 5.68 1.99 13.49
CA TYR A 115 5.12 0.99 12.60
C TYR A 115 5.66 -0.40 12.94
N PHE A 116 4.99 -1.44 12.47
CA PHE A 116 5.52 -2.80 12.45
C PHE A 116 5.49 -3.36 11.02
N LEU A 117 6.36 -4.31 10.76
CA LEU A 117 6.33 -5.08 9.51
C LEU A 117 5.44 -6.30 9.71
N VAL A 118 4.54 -6.52 8.76
CA VAL A 118 3.76 -7.75 8.72
C VAL A 118 4.71 -8.93 8.47
N ASP A 119 4.71 -9.90 9.37
CA ASP A 119 5.59 -11.06 9.26
C ASP A 119 4.90 -12.18 8.48
N PRO A 120 5.32 -12.45 7.23
CA PRO A 120 4.71 -13.48 6.41
C PRO A 120 4.93 -14.91 6.95
N ILE A 121 6.00 -15.14 7.71
CA ILE A 121 6.27 -16.46 8.31
C ILE A 121 5.29 -16.70 9.44
N PHE A 122 5.12 -15.71 10.33
CA PHE A 122 4.11 -15.78 11.40
C PHE A 122 2.73 -16.09 10.84
N TRP A 123 2.32 -15.40 9.76
CA TRP A 123 1.00 -15.61 9.15
C TRP A 123 0.90 -16.95 8.41
N ALA A 124 1.99 -17.45 7.83
CA ALA A 124 2.02 -18.79 7.23
C ALA A 124 1.79 -19.88 8.29
N ASP A 125 2.39 -19.70 9.47
CA ASP A 125 2.32 -20.71 10.55
C ASP A 125 1.03 -20.61 11.36
N ASN A 126 0.47 -19.43 11.56
CA ASN A 126 -0.63 -19.19 12.51
C ASN A 126 -1.94 -18.71 11.84
N GLY A 127 -1.91 -18.35 10.57
CA GLY A 127 -3.05 -17.70 9.91
C GLY A 127 -4.33 -18.52 9.91
N THR A 128 -4.23 -19.85 9.75
CA THR A 128 -5.40 -20.74 9.78
C THR A 128 -6.06 -20.76 11.16
N GLU A 129 -5.28 -21.00 12.21
CA GLU A 129 -5.80 -21.03 13.58
C GLU A 129 -6.39 -19.68 14.02
N LEU A 130 -5.70 -18.58 13.70
CA LEU A 130 -6.18 -17.24 14.00
C LEU A 130 -7.46 -16.89 13.22
N GLY A 131 -7.54 -17.34 11.97
CA GLY A 131 -8.74 -17.21 11.15
C GLY A 131 -9.95 -17.93 11.76
N GLU A 132 -9.77 -19.17 12.20
CA GLU A 132 -10.82 -19.93 12.88
C GLU A 132 -11.29 -19.24 14.17
N LYS A 133 -10.36 -18.77 15.00
CA LYS A 133 -10.66 -18.00 16.21
C LYS A 133 -11.43 -16.71 15.90
N TRP A 134 -11.06 -16.03 14.81
CA TRP A 134 -11.74 -14.82 14.36
C TRP A 134 -13.19 -15.12 13.93
N GLU A 135 -13.41 -16.17 13.15
CA GLU A 135 -14.76 -16.56 12.74
C GLU A 135 -15.63 -16.99 13.93
N ALA A 136 -15.04 -17.74 14.88
CA ALA A 136 -15.73 -18.12 16.12
C ALA A 136 -16.12 -16.90 16.96
N MET A 137 -15.24 -15.91 17.07
CA MET A 137 -15.54 -14.66 17.78
C MET A 137 -16.70 -13.92 17.11
N LYS A 138 -16.69 -13.77 15.79
CA LYS A 138 -17.76 -13.09 15.05
C LYS A 138 -19.12 -13.80 15.20
N ALA A 139 -19.11 -15.14 15.25
CA ALA A 139 -20.34 -15.91 15.41
C ALA A 139 -20.94 -15.81 16.82
N GLY A 140 -20.15 -15.36 17.80
CA GLY A 140 -20.60 -15.12 19.17
C GLY A 140 -21.05 -13.67 19.46
N LEU A 141 -20.92 -12.79 18.47
CA LEU A 141 -21.39 -11.41 18.54
C LEU A 141 -22.79 -11.28 17.95
#